data_a3c85d895686195747c94bcb7e304050
#
_entry.id   a3c85d895686195747c94bcb7e304050
#
_cell.length_a   1.000
_cell.length_b   1.000
_cell.length_c   1.000
_cell.angle_alpha   90.00
_cell.angle_beta   90.00
_cell.angle_gamma   90.00
#
_symmetry.space_group_name_H-M   'P 1'
#
loop_
_entity.id
_entity.type
_entity.pdbx_description
1 polymer ?
#
loop_
_entity_poly.entity_id
_entity_poly.type
_entity_poly.pdbx_seq_one_letter_code
_entity_poly.pdbx_strand_id
1 'polypeptide(L)'
;MSADAPRADADVAVDAVTAGPTEPSEPAPTTEPRAGWWDRVRGWPWWVHVLLVWAASRLFVAGAFVWTATVQEANVWTGANPSYQEFVGLFYDAGWYRQVAESGYPAELPRDEQGLVQQNPWAFFPLFPMLVRAIMTLTGGTWVVLAPTVALLLSAAAVLVVHEAVRHGAPRAVAARPGLPLATVALVCAFPTAAVLQVAYTESAALLLVAASLLLLVRRRYGWAALVVVALGFTRAVALPMAAVVVVHAGVRWWRSRRGEDTFGRRDAAGLVGLAAAAGISGVAWPAICGWVTGVPDGYLQTQEAWRGVREVVPFSGWTYVPAFWFGEWGTPVMVAGFALTAAVMLVPAAWRLGPELHTWSAAYVVYILAVIEPGSSLARFLLLAFPLAAVTAGVVPRPAWARRVWFGAVLVLMLGLQVLWVRQMWQFNPQGDWPP
;
A
#
# COMPACT_ATOMS: atom_id res chain seq x y z
N MET A 1 -3.30 85.14 -45.74
CA MET A 1 -4.17 86.23 -45.26
C MET A 1 -4.25 86.10 -43.78
N SER A 2 -3.41 86.83 -43.08
CA SER A 2 -3.67 88.12 -42.45
C SER A 2 -4.60 87.92 -41.26
N ALA A 3 -4.26 88.16 -40.14
CA ALA A 3 -3.70 89.19 -39.25
C ALA A 3 -4.42 88.93 -37.91
N ASP A 4 -4.14 89.19 -36.73
CA ASP A 4 -3.23 90.11 -36.07
C ASP A 4 -3.41 89.92 -34.55
N ALA A 5 -2.37 90.22 -33.81
CA ALA A 5 -2.42 90.33 -32.35
C ALA A 5 -2.98 91.66 -31.90
N PRO A 6 -3.29 91.95 -30.63
CA PRO A 6 -2.24 92.57 -29.82
C PRO A 6 -2.24 92.18 -28.28
N ARG A 7 -1.10 92.52 -27.67
CA ARG A 7 -0.68 92.61 -26.28
C ARG A 7 -1.56 93.45 -25.36
N ALA A 8 -1.55 93.09 -24.06
CA ALA A 8 -1.47 94.09 -22.98
C ALA A 8 -0.96 93.41 -21.69
N ASP A 9 0.04 94.01 -21.09
CA ASP A 9 0.72 93.75 -19.83
C ASP A 9 -0.17 93.93 -18.59
N ALA A 10 0.11 93.22 -17.53
CA ALA A 10 -0.01 93.71 -16.14
C ALA A 10 0.77 92.85 -15.18
N ASP A 11 1.87 93.37 -14.65
CA ASP A 11 2.63 92.91 -13.50
C ASP A 11 1.76 92.77 -12.25
N VAL A 12 1.85 91.66 -11.54
CA VAL A 12 1.64 91.58 -10.10
C VAL A 12 2.68 90.67 -9.51
N ALA A 13 3.63 91.22 -8.76
CA ALA A 13 4.57 90.53 -7.89
C ALA A 13 3.79 89.88 -6.74
N VAL A 14 4.00 88.58 -6.53
CA VAL A 14 3.57 87.91 -5.32
C VAL A 14 4.75 87.11 -4.76
N ASP A 15 4.96 87.32 -3.48
CA ASP A 15 6.03 86.87 -2.62
C ASP A 15 6.43 85.40 -2.76
N ALA A 16 7.72 85.14 -2.87
CA ALA A 16 8.35 83.81 -2.74
C ALA A 16 8.33 83.41 -1.28
N VAL A 17 7.40 82.48 -0.93
CA VAL A 17 7.46 81.69 0.30
C VAL A 17 8.43 80.54 0.07
N THR A 18 9.59 80.64 0.70
CA THR A 18 10.58 79.53 0.74
C THR A 18 9.98 78.32 1.47
N ALA A 19 9.57 77.30 0.70
CA ALA A 19 9.27 75.99 1.25
C ALA A 19 10.58 75.30 1.67
N GLY A 20 10.74 75.06 2.95
CA GLY A 20 11.81 74.27 3.51
C GLY A 20 11.77 72.83 2.98
N PRO A 21 12.90 72.09 3.02
CA PRO A 21 12.97 70.71 2.53
C PRO A 21 12.00 69.83 3.32
N THR A 22 11.01 69.29 2.62
CA THR A 22 10.16 68.18 3.16
C THR A 22 11.03 66.97 3.36
N GLU A 23 11.23 66.55 4.61
CA GLU A 23 11.80 65.24 4.93
C GLU A 23 10.99 64.12 4.25
N PRO A 24 11.64 63.09 3.66
CA PRO A 24 10.93 61.94 3.09
C PRO A 24 10.19 61.22 4.23
N SER A 25 8.87 61.21 4.19
CA SER A 25 8.03 60.43 5.09
C SER A 25 8.47 58.95 5.01
N GLU A 26 8.92 58.37 6.12
CA GLU A 26 9.18 56.94 6.25
C GLU A 26 7.96 56.17 5.72
N PRO A 27 8.18 55.17 4.84
CA PRO A 27 7.07 54.31 4.41
C PRO A 27 6.48 53.59 5.63
N ALA A 28 5.17 53.74 5.82
CA ALA A 28 4.44 53.03 6.87
C ALA A 28 4.82 51.54 6.87
N PRO A 29 5.04 50.91 8.04
CA PRO A 29 5.39 49.49 8.10
C PRO A 29 4.31 48.73 7.39
N THR A 30 4.67 48.11 6.26
CA THR A 30 3.82 47.14 5.58
C THR A 30 3.65 45.94 6.52
N THR A 31 2.55 45.87 7.23
CA THR A 31 2.14 44.68 7.95
C THR A 31 1.92 43.59 6.90
N GLU A 32 2.92 42.72 6.72
CA GLU A 32 2.72 41.50 5.93
C GLU A 32 1.47 40.79 6.46
N PRO A 33 0.53 40.44 5.57
CA PRO A 33 -0.66 39.72 6.00
C PRO A 33 -0.19 38.43 6.69
N ARG A 34 -0.53 38.27 7.98
CA ARG A 34 -0.20 37.09 8.75
C ARG A 34 -0.70 35.89 7.97
N ALA A 35 0.23 35.04 7.51
CA ALA A 35 -0.07 33.80 6.79
C ALA A 35 -1.19 33.06 7.51
N GLY A 36 -2.29 32.82 6.82
CA GLY A 36 -3.45 32.15 7.36
C GLY A 36 -3.06 30.76 7.87
N TRP A 37 -3.85 30.18 8.77
CA TRP A 37 -3.59 28.82 9.28
C TRP A 37 -3.39 27.79 8.14
N TRP A 38 -4.15 27.91 7.08
CA TRP A 38 -4.04 27.05 5.89
C TRP A 38 -2.69 27.19 5.17
N ASP A 39 -2.12 28.39 5.11
CA ASP A 39 -0.83 28.62 4.46
C ASP A 39 0.30 28.03 5.30
N ARG A 40 0.18 28.09 6.62
CA ARG A 40 1.11 27.41 7.54
C ARG A 40 1.06 25.90 7.38
N VAL A 41 -0.14 25.30 7.32
CA VAL A 41 -0.31 23.85 7.10
C VAL A 41 0.28 23.42 5.75
N ARG A 42 0.05 24.19 4.68
CA ARG A 42 0.64 23.90 3.36
C ARG A 42 2.17 23.95 3.35
N GLY A 43 2.76 24.74 4.23
CA GLY A 43 4.21 24.84 4.40
C GLY A 43 4.86 23.68 5.18
N TRP A 44 4.08 22.79 5.77
CA TRP A 44 4.64 21.65 6.49
C TRP A 44 5.38 20.68 5.58
N PRO A 45 6.38 19.95 6.10
CA PRO A 45 7.08 18.91 5.33
C PRO A 45 6.10 17.84 4.82
N TRP A 46 6.39 17.30 3.64
CA TRP A 46 5.52 16.31 2.98
C TRP A 46 5.21 15.10 3.87
N TRP A 47 6.18 14.63 4.66
CA TRP A 47 6.01 13.48 5.54
C TRP A 47 4.97 13.73 6.66
N VAL A 48 4.83 14.99 7.12
CA VAL A 48 3.79 15.36 8.09
C VAL A 48 2.42 15.18 7.48
N HIS A 49 2.19 15.62 6.23
CA HIS A 49 0.91 15.42 5.55
C HIS A 49 0.60 13.93 5.38
N VAL A 50 1.59 13.12 5.02
CA VAL A 50 1.44 11.66 4.89
C VAL A 50 1.05 11.03 6.23
N LEU A 51 1.76 11.36 7.31
CA LEU A 51 1.46 10.81 8.64
C LEU A 51 0.14 11.31 9.20
N LEU A 52 -0.30 12.53 8.89
CA LEU A 52 -1.63 13.02 9.28
C LEU A 52 -2.75 12.24 8.57
N VAL A 53 -2.61 11.98 7.26
CA VAL A 53 -3.56 11.14 6.51
C VAL A 53 -3.59 9.72 7.09
N TRP A 54 -2.43 9.15 7.35
CA TRP A 54 -2.31 7.84 7.97
C TRP A 54 -2.96 7.82 9.36
N ALA A 55 -2.61 8.73 10.24
CA ALA A 55 -3.16 8.79 11.60
C ALA A 55 -4.68 8.96 11.62
N ALA A 56 -5.21 9.89 10.79
CA ALA A 56 -6.66 10.07 10.66
C ALA A 56 -7.36 8.78 10.22
N SER A 57 -6.79 8.07 9.23
CA SER A 57 -7.36 6.80 8.77
C SER A 57 -7.27 5.70 9.84
N ARG A 58 -6.16 5.63 10.60
CA ARG A 58 -6.02 4.62 11.67
C ARG A 58 -6.96 4.88 12.83
N LEU A 59 -7.18 6.13 13.20
CA LEU A 59 -8.17 6.51 14.20
C LEU A 59 -9.60 6.17 13.75
N PHE A 60 -9.93 6.44 12.49
CA PHE A 60 -11.23 6.07 11.91
C PHE A 60 -11.48 4.56 12.00
N VAL A 61 -10.49 3.76 11.58
CA VAL A 61 -10.59 2.29 11.63
C VAL A 61 -10.58 1.76 13.05
N ALA A 62 -9.80 2.34 13.96
CA ALA A 62 -9.83 1.99 15.37
C ALA A 62 -11.24 2.18 15.95
N GLY A 63 -11.92 3.28 15.60
CA GLY A 63 -13.33 3.50 15.96
C GLY A 63 -14.25 2.40 15.42
N ALA A 64 -14.07 1.95 14.18
CA ALA A 64 -14.85 0.86 13.61
C ALA A 64 -14.58 -0.48 14.33
N PHE A 65 -13.32 -0.79 14.66
CA PHE A 65 -12.98 -1.98 15.44
C PHE A 65 -13.57 -1.94 16.85
N VAL A 66 -13.41 -0.82 17.58
CA VAL A 66 -13.98 -0.66 18.92
C VAL A 66 -15.50 -0.83 18.89
N TRP A 67 -16.17 -0.19 17.93
CA TRP A 67 -17.61 -0.34 17.77
C TRP A 67 -18.02 -1.80 17.49
N THR A 68 -17.28 -2.49 16.62
CA THR A 68 -17.59 -3.90 16.31
C THR A 68 -17.29 -4.82 17.49
N ALA A 69 -16.21 -4.57 18.25
CA ALA A 69 -15.87 -5.34 19.44
C ALA A 69 -16.97 -5.29 20.53
N THR A 70 -17.72 -4.18 20.65
CA THR A 70 -18.81 -4.08 21.64
C THR A 70 -20.00 -5.00 21.37
N VAL A 71 -20.08 -5.59 20.20
CA VAL A 71 -21.14 -6.53 19.81
C VAL A 71 -20.60 -7.91 19.42
N GLN A 72 -19.30 -8.14 19.62
CA GLN A 72 -18.68 -9.43 19.35
C GLN A 72 -19.06 -10.43 20.44
N GLU A 73 -19.63 -11.55 20.03
CA GLU A 73 -19.91 -12.68 20.92
C GLU A 73 -18.64 -13.43 21.31
N ALA A 74 -18.71 -14.21 22.39
CA ALA A 74 -17.63 -15.11 22.79
C ALA A 74 -17.32 -16.11 21.66
N ASN A 75 -16.06 -16.37 21.46
CA ASN A 75 -15.57 -17.24 20.36
C ASN A 75 -14.30 -17.99 20.78
N VAL A 76 -13.66 -18.69 19.83
CA VAL A 76 -12.47 -19.51 20.08
C VAL A 76 -11.23 -18.72 20.51
N TRP A 77 -11.19 -17.40 20.27
CA TRP A 77 -10.05 -16.54 20.60
C TRP A 77 -10.29 -15.70 21.86
N THR A 78 -11.53 -15.27 22.13
CA THR A 78 -11.84 -14.34 23.21
C THR A 78 -13.22 -14.58 23.82
N GLY A 79 -13.44 -14.06 25.05
CA GLY A 79 -14.78 -13.84 25.60
C GLY A 79 -15.60 -12.84 24.79
N ALA A 80 -16.85 -12.62 25.20
CA ALA A 80 -17.70 -11.59 24.60
C ALA A 80 -17.14 -10.19 24.88
N ASN A 81 -17.37 -9.26 23.93
CA ASN A 81 -16.93 -7.87 24.02
C ASN A 81 -15.40 -7.72 24.28
N PRO A 82 -14.53 -8.29 23.43
CA PRO A 82 -13.10 -8.24 23.62
C PRO A 82 -12.57 -6.80 23.65
N SER A 83 -11.46 -6.59 24.35
CA SER A 83 -10.74 -5.34 24.25
C SER A 83 -10.24 -5.08 22.82
N TYR A 84 -9.94 -3.81 22.49
CA TYR A 84 -9.39 -3.48 21.17
C TYR A 84 -8.15 -4.32 20.84
N GLN A 85 -7.22 -4.47 21.80
CA GLN A 85 -5.97 -5.22 21.59
C GLN A 85 -6.22 -6.72 21.30
N GLU A 86 -7.13 -7.34 22.04
CA GLU A 86 -7.54 -8.73 21.79
C GLU A 86 -8.17 -8.87 20.41
N PHE A 87 -9.08 -7.94 20.06
CA PHE A 87 -9.81 -7.99 18.80
C PHE A 87 -8.90 -7.85 17.58
N VAL A 88 -7.84 -7.02 17.63
CA VAL A 88 -6.89 -6.83 16.53
C VAL A 88 -5.65 -7.73 16.63
N GLY A 89 -5.43 -8.40 17.77
CA GLY A 89 -4.22 -9.17 18.04
C GLY A 89 -4.39 -10.70 18.04
N LEU A 90 -5.63 -11.22 18.13
CA LEU A 90 -5.85 -12.66 18.32
C LEU A 90 -6.71 -13.31 17.23
N PHE A 91 -7.52 -12.54 16.49
CA PHE A 91 -8.51 -13.10 15.56
C PHE A 91 -7.84 -13.65 14.29
N TYR A 92 -8.34 -14.80 13.82
CA TYR A 92 -7.98 -15.45 12.55
C TYR A 92 -6.46 -15.68 12.42
N ASP A 93 -5.83 -15.17 11.36
CA ASP A 93 -4.39 -15.35 11.09
C ASP A 93 -3.51 -14.83 12.24
N ALA A 94 -3.97 -13.86 13.04
CA ALA A 94 -3.21 -13.33 14.18
C ALA A 94 -2.92 -14.42 15.23
N GLY A 95 -3.85 -15.35 15.45
CA GLY A 95 -3.66 -16.50 16.32
C GLY A 95 -2.55 -17.44 15.84
N TRP A 96 -2.49 -17.67 14.53
CA TRP A 96 -1.44 -18.49 13.91
C TRP A 96 -0.07 -17.80 13.94
N TYR A 97 0.00 -16.50 13.66
CA TYR A 97 1.24 -15.74 13.81
C TYR A 97 1.71 -15.69 15.27
N ARG A 98 0.78 -15.64 16.24
CA ARG A 98 1.09 -15.77 17.65
C ARG A 98 1.70 -17.14 17.96
N GLN A 99 1.12 -18.22 17.46
CA GLN A 99 1.64 -19.57 17.63
C GLN A 99 3.07 -19.70 17.08
N VAL A 100 3.32 -19.14 15.88
CA VAL A 100 4.68 -19.08 15.31
C VAL A 100 5.63 -18.30 16.22
N ALA A 101 5.22 -17.16 16.76
CA ALA A 101 6.06 -16.34 17.64
C ALA A 101 6.38 -17.05 18.96
N GLU A 102 5.42 -17.73 19.57
CA GLU A 102 5.55 -18.37 20.87
C GLU A 102 6.21 -19.75 20.79
N SER A 103 5.83 -20.58 19.80
CA SER A 103 6.19 -22.00 19.72
C SER A 103 7.06 -22.36 18.51
N GLY A 104 7.12 -21.51 17.47
CA GLY A 104 7.83 -21.79 16.22
C GLY A 104 7.05 -22.74 15.30
N TYR A 105 7.78 -23.51 14.51
CA TYR A 105 7.24 -24.42 13.50
C TYR A 105 7.42 -25.89 13.94
N PRO A 106 6.42 -26.75 13.69
CA PRO A 106 6.56 -28.17 14.00
C PRO A 106 7.61 -28.84 13.10
N ALA A 107 8.41 -29.71 13.69
CA ALA A 107 9.39 -30.53 12.95
C ALA A 107 8.70 -31.63 12.11
N GLU A 108 7.52 -32.07 12.52
CA GLU A 108 6.69 -33.03 11.80
C GLU A 108 5.37 -32.40 11.41
N LEU A 109 4.87 -32.68 10.20
CA LEU A 109 3.57 -32.21 9.76
C LEU A 109 2.44 -32.93 10.49
N PRO A 110 1.51 -32.22 11.15
CA PRO A 110 0.37 -32.86 11.78
C PRO A 110 -0.51 -33.54 10.72
N ARG A 111 -0.94 -34.78 10.99
CA ARG A 111 -1.78 -35.58 10.08
C ARG A 111 -3.03 -36.05 10.80
N ASP A 112 -4.10 -36.22 10.03
CA ASP A 112 -5.34 -36.88 10.49
C ASP A 112 -5.22 -38.40 10.46
N GLU A 113 -6.31 -39.07 10.83
CA GLU A 113 -6.39 -40.55 10.83
C GLU A 113 -6.24 -41.15 9.42
N GLN A 114 -6.49 -40.39 8.38
CA GLN A 114 -6.34 -40.78 6.97
C GLN A 114 -4.92 -40.48 6.43
N GLY A 115 -4.05 -39.92 7.26
CA GLY A 115 -2.69 -39.54 6.91
C GLY A 115 -2.57 -38.22 6.11
N LEU A 116 -3.66 -37.45 5.95
CA LEU A 116 -3.65 -36.16 5.30
C LEU A 116 -3.11 -35.10 6.24
N VAL A 117 -2.32 -34.15 5.70
CA VAL A 117 -1.78 -33.04 6.48
C VAL A 117 -2.92 -32.13 6.93
N GLN A 118 -2.90 -31.76 8.20
CA GLN A 118 -3.83 -30.81 8.78
C GLN A 118 -3.33 -29.36 8.67
N GLN A 119 -4.21 -28.38 8.89
CA GLN A 119 -3.83 -26.97 9.01
C GLN A 119 -2.73 -26.81 10.05
N ASN A 120 -1.67 -26.09 9.70
CA ASN A 120 -0.50 -25.95 10.55
C ASN A 120 0.25 -24.61 10.29
N PRO A 121 1.19 -24.22 11.17
CA PRO A 121 1.91 -22.95 11.10
C PRO A 121 2.76 -22.74 9.85
N TRP A 122 3.15 -23.78 9.10
CA TRP A 122 3.98 -23.63 7.90
C TRP A 122 3.34 -22.79 6.78
N ALA A 123 2.02 -22.60 6.80
CA ALA A 123 1.33 -21.67 5.92
C ALA A 123 1.72 -20.20 6.17
N PHE A 124 2.24 -19.88 7.36
CA PHE A 124 2.52 -18.52 7.83
C PHE A 124 4.01 -18.22 7.82
N PHE A 125 4.40 -17.13 7.20
CA PHE A 125 5.79 -16.77 6.97
C PHE A 125 6.45 -16.16 8.22
N PRO A 126 7.78 -16.39 8.44
CA PRO A 126 8.42 -16.15 9.73
C PRO A 126 8.78 -14.72 10.06
N LEU A 127 8.98 -13.81 9.07
CA LEU A 127 9.63 -12.53 9.34
C LEU A 127 8.87 -11.69 10.38
N PHE A 128 7.57 -11.53 10.22
CA PHE A 128 6.76 -10.72 11.13
C PHE A 128 6.66 -11.35 12.54
N PRO A 129 6.23 -12.61 12.70
CA PRO A 129 6.13 -13.20 14.03
C PRO A 129 7.49 -13.31 14.75
N MET A 130 8.58 -13.58 14.02
CA MET A 130 9.92 -13.61 14.63
C MET A 130 10.42 -12.21 15.02
N LEU A 131 10.11 -11.17 14.25
CA LEU A 131 10.37 -9.78 14.66
C LEU A 131 9.63 -9.45 15.96
N VAL A 132 8.33 -9.78 16.05
CA VAL A 132 7.53 -9.57 17.25
C VAL A 132 8.09 -10.38 18.42
N ARG A 133 8.44 -11.66 18.21
CA ARG A 133 9.11 -12.50 19.24
C ARG A 133 10.37 -11.85 19.78
N ALA A 134 11.23 -11.33 18.91
CA ALA A 134 12.46 -10.67 19.33
C ALA A 134 12.15 -9.44 20.21
N ILE A 135 11.15 -8.64 19.86
CA ILE A 135 10.72 -7.49 20.65
C ILE A 135 10.10 -7.95 21.99
N MET A 136 9.27 -8.99 22.00
CA MET A 136 8.73 -9.60 23.22
C MET A 136 9.84 -10.03 24.17
N THR A 137 10.86 -10.69 23.65
CA THR A 137 12.01 -11.16 24.45
C THR A 137 12.82 -9.98 25.04
N LEU A 138 12.97 -8.90 24.28
CA LEU A 138 13.73 -7.72 24.72
C LEU A 138 12.98 -6.84 25.73
N THR A 139 11.63 -6.77 25.61
CA THR A 139 10.81 -5.83 26.36
C THR A 139 9.99 -6.48 27.49
N GLY A 140 9.81 -7.81 27.44
CA GLY A 140 8.89 -8.53 28.33
C GLY A 140 7.39 -8.29 27.98
N GLY A 141 7.10 -7.58 26.88
CA GLY A 141 5.72 -7.29 26.47
C GLY A 141 5.01 -8.51 25.89
N THR A 142 3.68 -8.46 25.82
CA THR A 142 2.84 -9.55 25.31
C THR A 142 2.55 -9.40 23.83
N TRP A 143 2.26 -10.52 23.15
CA TRP A 143 1.87 -10.56 21.75
C TRP A 143 0.70 -9.61 21.44
N VAL A 144 -0.35 -9.62 22.27
CA VAL A 144 -1.60 -8.87 22.07
C VAL A 144 -1.36 -7.35 21.96
N VAL A 145 -0.33 -6.85 22.65
CA VAL A 145 0.05 -5.43 22.59
C VAL A 145 1.09 -5.18 21.49
N LEU A 146 2.14 -6.02 21.45
CA LEU A 146 3.29 -5.74 20.61
C LEU A 146 3.02 -6.00 19.12
N ALA A 147 2.31 -7.07 18.76
CA ALA A 147 2.12 -7.41 17.38
C ALA A 147 1.28 -6.38 16.60
N PRO A 148 0.11 -5.92 17.09
CA PRO A 148 -0.62 -4.82 16.45
C PRO A 148 0.17 -3.51 16.44
N THR A 149 0.93 -3.22 17.50
CA THR A 149 1.76 -2.00 17.57
C THR A 149 2.87 -2.03 16.50
N VAL A 150 3.56 -3.15 16.35
CA VAL A 150 4.59 -3.33 15.31
C VAL A 150 3.95 -3.20 13.92
N ALA A 151 2.80 -3.83 13.68
CA ALA A 151 2.07 -3.70 12.42
C ALA A 151 1.70 -2.24 12.13
N LEU A 152 1.21 -1.51 13.13
CA LEU A 152 0.86 -0.09 13.03
C LEU A 152 2.09 0.76 12.67
N LEU A 153 3.23 0.58 13.35
CA LEU A 153 4.48 1.30 13.05
C LEU A 153 5.03 0.97 11.65
N LEU A 154 4.98 -0.30 11.26
CA LEU A 154 5.36 -0.72 9.91
C LEU A 154 4.44 -0.10 8.85
N SER A 155 3.14 0.06 9.14
CA SER A 155 2.21 0.73 8.23
C SER A 155 2.52 2.22 8.07
N ALA A 156 2.91 2.92 9.15
CA ALA A 156 3.37 4.31 9.08
C ALA A 156 4.61 4.45 8.18
N ALA A 157 5.59 3.57 8.35
CA ALA A 157 6.75 3.51 7.48
C ALA A 157 6.36 3.17 6.02
N ALA A 158 5.43 2.22 5.83
CA ALA A 158 4.96 1.81 4.51
C ALA A 158 4.35 2.97 3.72
N VAL A 159 3.48 3.78 4.32
CA VAL A 159 2.84 4.90 3.59
C VAL A 159 3.82 6.01 3.24
N LEU A 160 4.86 6.24 4.05
CA LEU A 160 5.96 7.16 3.71
C LEU A 160 6.73 6.65 2.47
N VAL A 161 7.04 5.36 2.44
CA VAL A 161 7.75 4.74 1.31
C VAL A 161 6.85 4.65 0.07
N VAL A 162 5.56 4.37 0.20
CA VAL A 162 4.57 4.44 -0.90
C VAL A 162 4.54 5.82 -1.52
N HIS A 163 4.49 6.90 -0.72
CA HIS A 163 4.57 8.28 -1.22
C HIS A 163 5.82 8.48 -2.09
N GLU A 164 6.99 8.10 -1.58
CA GLU A 164 8.26 8.26 -2.29
C GLU A 164 8.38 7.33 -3.52
N ALA A 165 7.83 6.12 -3.44
CA ALA A 165 7.80 5.20 -4.58
C ALA A 165 6.96 5.77 -5.74
N VAL A 166 5.80 6.35 -5.47
CA VAL A 166 4.98 7.03 -6.48
C VAL A 166 5.67 8.28 -7.00
N ARG A 167 6.25 9.10 -6.11
CA ARG A 167 6.95 10.34 -6.48
C ARG A 167 8.10 10.10 -7.45
N HIS A 168 8.88 9.03 -7.25
CA HIS A 168 10.05 8.73 -8.08
C HIS A 168 9.74 7.76 -9.22
N GLY A 169 8.81 6.83 -9.02
CA GLY A 169 8.43 5.83 -10.02
C GLY A 169 7.47 6.34 -11.09
N ALA A 170 6.70 7.41 -10.81
CA ALA A 170 5.72 7.98 -11.73
C ALA A 170 5.97 9.47 -12.06
N PRO A 171 7.19 9.89 -12.48
CA PRO A 171 7.55 11.30 -12.60
C PRO A 171 6.65 12.08 -13.55
N ARG A 172 6.21 11.46 -14.67
CA ARG A 172 5.28 12.09 -15.63
C ARG A 172 3.89 12.33 -15.04
N ALA A 173 3.39 11.38 -14.26
CA ALA A 173 2.10 11.51 -13.58
C ALA A 173 2.15 12.55 -12.46
N VAL A 174 3.24 12.58 -11.71
CA VAL A 174 3.49 13.55 -10.62
C VAL A 174 3.68 14.95 -11.16
N ALA A 175 4.41 15.15 -12.27
CA ALA A 175 4.55 16.45 -12.93
C ALA A 175 3.20 17.01 -13.38
N ALA A 176 2.30 16.16 -13.89
CA ALA A 176 0.94 16.54 -14.23
C ALA A 176 0.03 16.77 -13.00
N ARG A 177 0.36 16.17 -11.86
CA ARG A 177 -0.38 16.24 -10.59
C ARG A 177 0.55 16.14 -9.41
N PRO A 178 1.11 17.22 -8.90
CA PRO A 178 2.03 17.21 -7.76
C PRO A 178 1.45 16.57 -6.48
N GLY A 179 0.13 16.63 -6.27
CA GLY A 179 -0.56 15.98 -5.16
C GLY A 179 -0.84 14.48 -5.33
N LEU A 180 -0.44 13.86 -6.45
CA LEU A 180 -0.73 12.44 -6.72
C LEU A 180 -0.15 11.48 -5.67
N PRO A 181 1.11 11.65 -5.18
CA PRO A 181 1.65 10.77 -4.16
C PRO A 181 0.81 10.77 -2.87
N LEU A 182 0.41 11.94 -2.38
CA LEU A 182 -0.42 12.05 -1.18
C LEU A 182 -1.83 11.50 -1.41
N ALA A 183 -2.42 11.74 -2.59
CA ALA A 183 -3.71 11.17 -2.95
C ALA A 183 -3.66 9.64 -3.02
N THR A 184 -2.56 9.07 -3.50
CA THR A 184 -2.31 7.62 -3.48
C THR A 184 -2.29 7.09 -2.05
N VAL A 185 -1.54 7.73 -1.16
CA VAL A 185 -1.51 7.36 0.27
C VAL A 185 -2.91 7.38 0.88
N ALA A 186 -3.70 8.43 0.61
CA ALA A 186 -5.05 8.54 1.14
C ALA A 186 -5.95 7.38 0.68
N LEU A 187 -5.89 6.99 -0.61
CA LEU A 187 -6.65 5.86 -1.14
C LEU A 187 -6.13 4.50 -0.63
N VAL A 188 -4.83 4.33 -0.44
CA VAL A 188 -4.26 3.13 0.19
C VAL A 188 -4.74 3.01 1.63
N CYS A 189 -4.73 4.11 2.39
CA CYS A 189 -5.22 4.14 3.78
C CYS A 189 -6.73 3.93 3.90
N ALA A 190 -7.50 4.34 2.90
CA ALA A 190 -8.95 4.18 2.84
C ALA A 190 -9.39 2.89 2.14
N PHE A 191 -8.47 2.12 1.55
CA PHE A 191 -8.81 0.89 0.84
C PHE A 191 -9.66 -0.03 1.74
N PRO A 192 -10.68 -0.72 1.22
CA PRO A 192 -11.66 -1.44 2.04
C PRO A 192 -11.04 -2.37 3.09
N THR A 193 -9.96 -3.05 2.74
CA THR A 193 -9.25 -3.97 3.63
C THR A 193 -8.04 -3.34 4.34
N ALA A 194 -7.80 -2.02 4.20
CA ALA A 194 -6.66 -1.36 4.87
C ALA A 194 -6.79 -1.35 6.42
N ALA A 195 -7.92 -1.82 6.95
CA ALA A 195 -8.07 -2.15 8.37
C ALA A 195 -6.97 -3.11 8.85
N VAL A 196 -6.51 -4.03 7.99
CA VAL A 196 -5.42 -4.98 8.32
C VAL A 196 -4.06 -4.31 8.61
N LEU A 197 -3.89 -3.04 8.26
CA LEU A 197 -2.66 -2.30 8.55
C LEU A 197 -2.44 -1.97 10.04
N GLN A 198 -3.38 -2.31 10.91
CA GLN A 198 -3.28 -2.14 12.36
C GLN A 198 -3.65 -3.40 13.16
N VAL A 199 -3.72 -4.55 12.48
CA VAL A 199 -3.91 -5.85 13.15
C VAL A 199 -2.61 -6.65 13.13
N ALA A 200 -2.52 -7.71 13.93
CA ALA A 200 -1.32 -8.53 14.07
C ALA A 200 -1.07 -9.43 12.83
N TYR A 201 -1.00 -8.80 11.65
CA TYR A 201 -0.87 -9.44 10.35
C TYR A 201 0.39 -8.95 9.60
N THR A 202 0.74 -9.62 8.51
CA THR A 202 1.95 -9.32 7.71
C THR A 202 1.78 -8.22 6.67
N GLU A 203 0.57 -7.73 6.41
CA GLU A 203 0.26 -6.80 5.33
C GLU A 203 1.05 -5.49 5.44
N SER A 204 1.20 -4.96 6.65
CA SER A 204 2.00 -3.74 6.89
C SER A 204 3.47 -3.93 6.53
N ALA A 205 4.05 -5.05 6.94
CA ALA A 205 5.43 -5.42 6.58
C ALA A 205 5.57 -5.65 5.08
N ALA A 206 4.65 -6.40 4.48
CA ALA A 206 4.66 -6.68 3.05
C ALA A 206 4.51 -5.41 2.20
N LEU A 207 3.59 -4.50 2.55
CA LEU A 207 3.42 -3.23 1.87
C LEU A 207 4.68 -2.36 1.93
N LEU A 208 5.32 -2.29 3.12
CA LEU A 208 6.58 -1.59 3.30
C LEU A 208 7.67 -2.17 2.40
N LEU A 209 7.84 -3.49 2.41
CA LEU A 209 8.90 -4.18 1.67
C LEU A 209 8.68 -4.12 0.16
N VAL A 210 7.43 -4.24 -0.31
CA VAL A 210 7.08 -4.05 -1.73
C VAL A 210 7.38 -2.63 -2.18
N ALA A 211 6.89 -1.62 -1.44
CA ALA A 211 7.12 -0.22 -1.80
C ALA A 211 8.61 0.15 -1.75
N ALA A 212 9.36 -0.37 -0.76
CA ALA A 212 10.79 -0.17 -0.64
C ALA A 212 11.57 -0.85 -1.79
N SER A 213 11.20 -2.08 -2.17
CA SER A 213 11.81 -2.77 -3.32
C SER A 213 11.65 -1.98 -4.61
N LEU A 214 10.45 -1.48 -4.89
CA LEU A 214 10.16 -0.66 -6.06
C LEU A 214 10.91 0.68 -6.02
N LEU A 215 10.94 1.35 -4.88
CA LEU A 215 11.66 2.61 -4.71
C LEU A 215 13.18 2.43 -4.92
N LEU A 216 13.76 1.39 -4.34
CA LEU A 216 15.19 1.08 -4.46
C LEU A 216 15.55 0.68 -5.89
N LEU A 217 14.68 -0.07 -6.59
CA LEU A 217 14.84 -0.42 -7.99
C LEU A 217 14.85 0.83 -8.87
N VAL A 218 13.85 1.72 -8.72
CA VAL A 218 13.79 3.00 -9.44
C VAL A 218 15.01 3.87 -9.16
N ARG A 219 15.51 3.86 -7.92
CA ARG A 219 16.74 4.58 -7.52
C ARG A 219 18.04 3.84 -7.87
N ARG A 220 17.95 2.72 -8.59
CA ARG A 220 19.10 1.90 -9.04
C ARG A 220 19.98 1.36 -7.88
N ARG A 221 19.40 1.15 -6.71
CA ARG A 221 20.06 0.62 -5.52
C ARG A 221 19.84 -0.90 -5.43
N TYR A 222 20.32 -1.63 -6.45
CA TYR A 222 19.98 -3.06 -6.65
C TYR A 222 20.38 -3.97 -5.49
N GLY A 223 21.54 -3.75 -4.86
CA GLY A 223 21.95 -4.55 -3.70
C GLY A 223 21.00 -4.40 -2.51
N TRP A 224 20.59 -3.18 -2.19
CA TRP A 224 19.59 -2.95 -1.15
C TRP A 224 18.22 -3.48 -1.53
N ALA A 225 17.84 -3.36 -2.80
CA ALA A 225 16.60 -3.94 -3.31
C ALA A 225 16.60 -5.47 -3.13
N ALA A 226 17.72 -6.15 -3.41
CA ALA A 226 17.85 -7.60 -3.21
C ALA A 226 17.65 -8.00 -1.74
N LEU A 227 18.26 -7.29 -0.79
CA LEU A 227 18.06 -7.54 0.64
C LEU A 227 16.59 -7.38 1.06
N VAL A 228 15.92 -6.32 0.57
CA VAL A 228 14.51 -6.07 0.87
C VAL A 228 13.61 -7.15 0.23
N VAL A 229 13.94 -7.62 -0.97
CA VAL A 229 13.19 -8.69 -1.65
C VAL A 229 13.37 -10.03 -0.93
N VAL A 230 14.57 -10.32 -0.39
CA VAL A 230 14.78 -11.50 0.47
C VAL A 230 13.90 -11.42 1.72
N ALA A 231 13.87 -10.27 2.40
CA ALA A 231 12.98 -10.06 3.55
C ALA A 231 11.48 -10.22 3.16
N LEU A 232 11.10 -9.73 1.98
CA LEU A 232 9.75 -9.89 1.44
C LEU A 232 9.39 -11.38 1.25
N GLY A 233 10.32 -12.19 0.74
CA GLY A 233 10.15 -13.65 0.57
C GLY A 233 9.92 -14.40 1.87
N PHE A 234 10.40 -13.87 3.01
CA PHE A 234 10.13 -14.40 4.36
C PHE A 234 8.95 -13.72 5.06
N THR A 235 8.27 -12.80 4.37
CA THR A 235 7.06 -12.13 4.89
C THR A 235 5.79 -12.72 4.29
N ARG A 236 5.79 -12.98 2.99
CA ARG A 236 4.67 -13.54 2.22
C ARG A 236 5.18 -14.15 0.91
N ALA A 237 4.37 -15.03 0.32
CA ALA A 237 4.62 -15.60 -1.00
C ALA A 237 4.42 -14.57 -2.14
N VAL A 238 5.05 -13.40 -2.08
CA VAL A 238 4.86 -12.29 -3.04
C VAL A 238 6.18 -11.78 -3.65
N ALA A 239 7.30 -12.46 -3.41
CA ALA A 239 8.59 -12.07 -3.97
C ALA A 239 8.69 -12.37 -5.48
N LEU A 240 8.03 -13.43 -5.95
CA LEU A 240 8.13 -13.88 -7.35
C LEU A 240 7.66 -12.84 -8.38
N PRO A 241 6.54 -12.12 -8.22
CA PRO A 241 6.16 -11.04 -9.14
C PRO A 241 7.20 -9.94 -9.30
N MET A 242 8.07 -9.73 -8.28
CA MET A 242 9.14 -8.75 -8.36
C MET A 242 10.18 -9.12 -9.43
N ALA A 243 10.39 -10.40 -9.72
CA ALA A 243 11.28 -10.83 -10.81
C ALA A 243 10.82 -10.27 -12.17
N ALA A 244 9.53 -10.27 -12.46
CA ALA A 244 8.98 -9.68 -13.69
C ALA A 244 9.26 -8.17 -13.76
N VAL A 245 9.13 -7.46 -12.63
CA VAL A 245 9.46 -6.02 -12.56
C VAL A 245 10.93 -5.77 -12.85
N VAL A 246 11.82 -6.59 -12.29
CA VAL A 246 13.27 -6.50 -12.51
C VAL A 246 13.61 -6.72 -13.98
N VAL A 247 13.00 -7.72 -14.63
CA VAL A 247 13.21 -8.02 -16.06
C VAL A 247 12.76 -6.84 -16.94
N VAL A 248 11.56 -6.30 -16.68
CA VAL A 248 11.06 -5.14 -17.43
C VAL A 248 11.94 -3.91 -17.21
N HIS A 249 12.33 -3.63 -15.97
CA HIS A 249 13.25 -2.53 -15.65
C HIS A 249 14.58 -2.67 -16.40
N ALA A 250 15.18 -3.86 -16.39
CA ALA A 250 16.42 -4.15 -17.11
C ALA A 250 16.26 -3.94 -18.63
N GLY A 251 15.16 -4.46 -19.20
CA GLY A 251 14.84 -4.31 -20.63
C GLY A 251 14.64 -2.85 -21.03
N VAL A 252 13.91 -2.07 -20.24
CA VAL A 252 13.69 -0.63 -20.49
C VAL A 252 15.00 0.15 -20.41
N ARG A 253 15.84 -0.12 -19.41
CA ARG A 253 17.15 0.52 -19.28
C ARG A 253 18.09 0.16 -20.42
N TRP A 254 18.17 -1.13 -20.77
CA TRP A 254 18.96 -1.59 -21.91
C TRP A 254 18.52 -0.92 -23.22
N TRP A 255 17.21 -0.86 -23.49
CA TRP A 255 16.65 -0.23 -24.67
C TRP A 255 16.94 1.28 -24.73
N ARG A 256 16.81 2.01 -23.62
CA ARG A 256 17.17 3.43 -23.51
C ARG A 256 18.67 3.65 -23.71
N SER A 257 19.50 2.75 -23.20
CA SER A 257 20.96 2.81 -23.41
C SER A 257 21.34 2.67 -24.89
N ARG A 258 20.61 1.81 -25.63
CA ARG A 258 20.78 1.69 -27.09
C ARG A 258 20.43 2.96 -27.86
N ARG A 259 19.59 3.82 -27.28
CA ARG A 259 19.21 5.13 -27.84
C ARG A 259 20.07 6.28 -27.34
N GLY A 260 21.04 6.03 -26.48
CA GLY A 260 21.85 7.07 -25.84
C GLY A 260 21.14 7.87 -24.75
N GLU A 261 19.96 7.41 -24.30
CA GLU A 261 19.13 8.08 -23.28
C GLU A 261 19.46 7.66 -21.84
N ASP A 262 20.20 6.57 -21.66
CA ASP A 262 20.62 6.02 -20.37
C ASP A 262 22.00 5.39 -20.46
N THR A 263 22.66 5.20 -19.31
CA THR A 263 23.90 4.43 -19.18
C THR A 263 23.59 3.07 -18.56
N PHE A 264 23.90 1.98 -19.25
CA PHE A 264 23.69 0.62 -18.78
C PHE A 264 24.99 -0.18 -18.87
N GLY A 265 25.68 -0.30 -17.74
CA GLY A 265 26.99 -0.94 -17.66
C GLY A 265 26.92 -2.36 -17.08
N ARG A 266 28.09 -3.04 -17.05
CA ARG A 266 28.22 -4.39 -16.47
C ARG A 266 27.83 -4.45 -15.00
N ARG A 267 28.08 -3.39 -14.23
CA ARG A 267 27.67 -3.31 -12.81
C ARG A 267 26.15 -3.28 -12.64
N ASP A 268 25.46 -2.54 -13.51
CA ASP A 268 24.01 -2.52 -13.52
C ASP A 268 23.43 -3.89 -13.86
N ALA A 269 23.98 -4.52 -14.92
CA ALA A 269 23.56 -5.86 -15.34
C ALA A 269 23.78 -6.89 -14.22
N ALA A 270 24.96 -6.90 -13.59
CA ALA A 270 25.24 -7.81 -12.47
C ALA A 270 24.32 -7.58 -11.28
N GLY A 271 24.07 -6.30 -10.92
CA GLY A 271 23.14 -5.95 -9.84
C GLY A 271 21.71 -6.41 -10.12
N LEU A 272 21.23 -6.29 -11.35
CA LEU A 272 19.90 -6.72 -11.76
C LEU A 272 19.78 -8.24 -11.84
N VAL A 273 20.81 -8.94 -12.30
CA VAL A 273 20.87 -10.42 -12.26
C VAL A 273 20.81 -10.90 -10.81
N GLY A 274 21.62 -10.31 -9.91
CA GLY A 274 21.58 -10.64 -8.49
C GLY A 274 20.22 -10.38 -7.85
N LEU A 275 19.56 -9.27 -8.19
CA LEU A 275 18.23 -8.96 -7.71
C LEU A 275 17.16 -9.93 -8.26
N ALA A 276 17.25 -10.29 -9.55
CA ALA A 276 16.34 -11.27 -10.14
C ALA A 276 16.52 -12.67 -9.50
N ALA A 277 17.77 -13.07 -9.25
CA ALA A 277 18.09 -14.30 -8.54
C ALA A 277 17.53 -14.27 -7.10
N ALA A 278 17.71 -13.15 -6.38
CA ALA A 278 17.16 -12.97 -5.05
C ALA A 278 15.62 -13.10 -5.05
N ALA A 279 14.93 -12.49 -6.03
CA ALA A 279 13.47 -12.60 -6.16
C ALA A 279 13.01 -14.04 -6.46
N GLY A 280 13.70 -14.75 -7.38
CA GLY A 280 13.38 -16.13 -7.70
C GLY A 280 13.63 -17.08 -6.54
N ILE A 281 14.81 -17.01 -5.91
CA ILE A 281 15.16 -17.85 -4.74
C ILE A 281 14.21 -17.57 -3.58
N SER A 282 13.93 -16.32 -3.27
CA SER A 282 13.03 -15.94 -2.17
C SER A 282 11.59 -16.43 -2.39
N GLY A 283 11.17 -16.59 -3.65
CA GLY A 283 9.86 -17.14 -3.98
C GLY A 283 9.69 -18.60 -3.62
N VAL A 284 10.79 -19.37 -3.53
CA VAL A 284 10.77 -20.81 -3.23
C VAL A 284 11.47 -21.18 -1.92
N ALA A 285 12.17 -20.24 -1.29
CA ALA A 285 12.98 -20.50 -0.11
C ALA A 285 12.15 -21.03 1.07
N TRP A 286 10.99 -20.43 1.35
CA TRP A 286 10.16 -20.87 2.46
C TRP A 286 9.57 -22.27 2.25
N PRO A 287 8.97 -22.64 1.10
CA PRO A 287 8.61 -24.00 0.77
C PRO A 287 9.77 -25.00 0.92
N ALA A 288 10.97 -24.65 0.44
CA ALA A 288 12.15 -25.50 0.53
C ALA A 288 12.60 -25.73 1.99
N ILE A 289 12.54 -24.68 2.84
CA ILE A 289 12.85 -24.79 4.27
C ILE A 289 11.83 -25.71 4.97
N CYS A 290 10.54 -25.58 4.66
CA CYS A 290 9.51 -26.47 5.16
C CYS A 290 9.85 -27.95 4.81
N GLY A 291 10.12 -28.22 3.55
CA GLY A 291 10.48 -29.58 3.09
C GLY A 291 11.74 -30.11 3.76
N TRP A 292 12.75 -29.26 3.95
CA TRP A 292 13.99 -29.66 4.63
C TRP A 292 13.79 -29.94 6.12
N VAL A 293 13.06 -29.10 6.84
CA VAL A 293 12.84 -29.26 8.29
C VAL A 293 11.93 -30.45 8.60
N THR A 294 10.87 -30.64 7.80
CA THR A 294 9.88 -31.69 8.04
C THR A 294 10.25 -33.03 7.41
N GLY A 295 11.29 -33.07 6.57
CA GLY A 295 11.65 -34.28 5.79
C GLY A 295 10.66 -34.63 4.67
N VAL A 296 9.66 -33.73 4.39
CA VAL A 296 8.63 -33.94 3.38
C VAL A 296 8.83 -32.88 2.28
N PRO A 297 9.42 -33.23 1.12
CA PRO A 297 9.82 -32.25 0.10
C PRO A 297 8.69 -31.31 -0.38
N ASP A 298 7.47 -31.81 -0.46
CA ASP A 298 6.24 -31.10 -0.83
C ASP A 298 5.39 -30.68 0.37
N GLY A 299 5.92 -30.75 1.59
CA GLY A 299 5.20 -30.50 2.85
C GLY A 299 4.51 -29.13 2.91
N TYR A 300 5.10 -28.11 2.29
CA TYR A 300 4.46 -26.80 2.15
C TYR A 300 3.21 -26.85 1.25
N LEU A 301 3.25 -27.59 0.15
CA LEU A 301 2.10 -27.75 -0.75
C LEU A 301 0.99 -28.52 -0.05
N GLN A 302 1.30 -29.64 0.63
CA GLN A 302 0.32 -30.38 1.44
C GLN A 302 -0.30 -29.49 2.53
N THR A 303 0.49 -28.60 3.14
CA THR A 303 -0.05 -27.59 4.08
C THR A 303 -1.03 -26.63 3.39
N GLN A 304 -0.72 -26.14 2.18
CA GLN A 304 -1.62 -25.25 1.43
C GLN A 304 -2.91 -25.98 0.99
N GLU A 305 -2.83 -27.27 0.67
CA GLU A 305 -3.99 -28.12 0.36
C GLU A 305 -4.91 -28.24 1.58
N ALA A 306 -4.35 -28.47 2.77
CA ALA A 306 -5.09 -28.53 4.03
C ALA A 306 -5.82 -27.22 4.35
N TRP A 307 -5.19 -26.06 4.06
CA TRP A 307 -5.79 -24.75 4.27
C TRP A 307 -6.93 -24.45 3.29
N ARG A 308 -6.88 -24.99 2.08
CA ARG A 308 -7.89 -24.79 1.05
C ARG A 308 -8.98 -25.84 1.05
N GLY A 309 -8.80 -26.93 1.79
CA GLY A 309 -9.71 -28.08 1.77
C GLY A 309 -9.73 -28.79 0.41
N VAL A 310 -8.64 -28.71 -0.36
CA VAL A 310 -8.48 -29.35 -1.68
C VAL A 310 -7.39 -30.41 -1.64
N ARG A 311 -7.42 -31.34 -2.61
CA ARG A 311 -6.39 -32.37 -2.72
C ARG A 311 -5.17 -31.98 -3.54
N GLU A 312 -5.29 -30.92 -4.33
CA GLU A 312 -4.22 -30.42 -5.18
C GLU A 312 -4.39 -28.91 -5.40
N VAL A 313 -3.28 -28.17 -5.28
CA VAL A 313 -3.24 -26.73 -5.56
C VAL A 313 -2.92 -26.52 -7.05
N VAL A 314 -3.94 -26.25 -7.84
CA VAL A 314 -3.80 -25.96 -9.26
C VAL A 314 -3.99 -24.44 -9.50
N PRO A 315 -3.05 -23.78 -10.19
CA PRO A 315 -3.22 -22.36 -10.54
C PRO A 315 -4.55 -22.09 -11.26
N PHE A 316 -5.23 -21.01 -10.87
CA PHE A 316 -6.54 -20.57 -11.38
C PHE A 316 -7.72 -21.49 -11.09
N SER A 317 -7.55 -22.68 -10.47
CA SER A 317 -8.66 -23.61 -10.24
C SER A 317 -9.78 -23.03 -9.38
N GLY A 318 -9.46 -22.20 -8.38
CA GLY A 318 -10.46 -21.55 -7.53
C GLY A 318 -11.50 -20.71 -8.28
N TRP A 319 -11.17 -20.21 -9.47
CA TRP A 319 -12.09 -19.44 -10.30
C TRP A 319 -13.18 -20.28 -10.97
N THR A 320 -13.03 -21.58 -11.00
CA THR A 320 -14.03 -22.49 -11.59
C THR A 320 -15.19 -22.79 -10.66
N TYR A 321 -15.01 -22.68 -9.33
CA TYR A 321 -16.04 -23.05 -8.35
C TYR A 321 -16.36 -21.96 -7.32
N VAL A 322 -15.38 -21.17 -6.85
CA VAL A 322 -15.62 -20.17 -5.80
C VAL A 322 -16.59 -19.06 -6.23
N PRO A 323 -16.52 -18.51 -7.45
CA PRO A 323 -17.53 -17.52 -7.89
C PRO A 323 -18.96 -18.07 -7.92
N ALA A 324 -19.13 -19.34 -8.32
CA ALA A 324 -20.44 -19.99 -8.28
C ALA A 324 -20.92 -20.22 -6.83
N PHE A 325 -20.03 -20.51 -5.90
CA PHE A 325 -20.36 -20.62 -4.48
C PHE A 325 -20.90 -19.29 -3.91
N TRP A 326 -20.25 -18.16 -4.23
CA TRP A 326 -20.66 -16.84 -3.71
C TRP A 326 -21.87 -16.24 -4.42
N PHE A 327 -22.02 -16.47 -5.72
CA PHE A 327 -22.96 -15.75 -6.59
C PHE A 327 -23.93 -16.67 -7.35
N GLY A 328 -23.90 -17.99 -7.09
CA GLY A 328 -24.75 -18.95 -7.80
C GLY A 328 -24.54 -18.89 -9.32
N GLU A 329 -25.62 -18.83 -10.09
CA GLU A 329 -25.62 -18.70 -11.57
C GLU A 329 -24.93 -17.41 -12.08
N TRP A 330 -24.81 -16.38 -11.24
CA TRP A 330 -24.09 -15.15 -11.56
C TRP A 330 -22.57 -15.26 -11.38
N GLY A 331 -22.06 -16.38 -10.89
CA GLY A 331 -20.64 -16.57 -10.62
C GLY A 331 -19.76 -16.34 -11.83
N THR A 332 -20.08 -16.95 -12.97
CA THR A 332 -19.31 -16.77 -14.23
C THR A 332 -19.40 -15.34 -14.77
N PRO A 333 -20.59 -14.70 -14.89
CA PRO A 333 -20.69 -13.28 -15.26
C PRO A 333 -19.87 -12.35 -14.35
N VAL A 334 -19.93 -12.54 -13.03
CA VAL A 334 -19.18 -11.73 -12.05
C VAL A 334 -17.68 -11.93 -12.23
N MET A 335 -17.22 -13.16 -12.41
CA MET A 335 -15.83 -13.47 -12.69
C MET A 335 -15.33 -12.76 -13.98
N VAL A 336 -16.06 -12.91 -15.08
CA VAL A 336 -15.71 -12.28 -16.35
C VAL A 336 -15.68 -10.75 -16.23
N ALA A 337 -16.65 -10.16 -15.55
CA ALA A 337 -16.69 -8.72 -15.28
C ALA A 337 -15.52 -8.26 -14.44
N GLY A 338 -15.12 -9.01 -13.40
CA GLY A 338 -13.96 -8.74 -12.57
C GLY A 338 -12.64 -8.77 -13.35
N PHE A 339 -12.44 -9.78 -14.19
CA PHE A 339 -11.25 -9.85 -15.06
C PHE A 339 -11.24 -8.72 -16.10
N ALA A 340 -12.38 -8.42 -16.72
CA ALA A 340 -12.49 -7.33 -17.69
C ALA A 340 -12.21 -5.97 -17.03
N LEU A 341 -12.73 -5.72 -15.84
CA LEU A 341 -12.47 -4.51 -15.08
C LEU A 341 -10.98 -4.41 -14.71
N THR A 342 -10.37 -5.49 -14.25
CA THR A 342 -8.94 -5.54 -13.93
C THR A 342 -8.09 -5.21 -15.15
N ALA A 343 -8.38 -5.84 -16.31
CA ALA A 343 -7.71 -5.55 -17.57
C ALA A 343 -7.91 -4.09 -17.98
N ALA A 344 -9.14 -3.58 -17.90
CA ALA A 344 -9.44 -2.18 -18.22
C ALA A 344 -8.64 -1.20 -17.37
N VAL A 345 -8.56 -1.42 -16.05
CA VAL A 345 -7.79 -0.56 -15.13
C VAL A 345 -6.29 -0.57 -15.49
N MET A 346 -5.74 -1.72 -15.94
CA MET A 346 -4.34 -1.82 -16.37
C MET A 346 -4.07 -1.13 -17.72
N LEU A 347 -5.09 -0.98 -18.56
CA LEU A 347 -4.96 -0.43 -19.91
C LEU A 347 -5.28 1.06 -20.01
N VAL A 348 -5.91 1.67 -19.00
CA VAL A 348 -6.22 3.11 -19.04
C VAL A 348 -4.96 3.97 -19.16
N PRO A 349 -5.02 5.14 -19.81
CA PRO A 349 -3.86 6.03 -19.99
C PRO A 349 -3.19 6.44 -18.66
N ALA A 350 -3.94 6.48 -17.56
CA ALA A 350 -3.42 6.79 -16.23
C ALA A 350 -2.45 5.71 -15.73
N ALA A 351 -2.71 4.43 -16.02
CA ALA A 351 -1.84 3.31 -15.65
C ALA A 351 -0.48 3.39 -16.36
N TRP A 352 -0.48 3.69 -17.67
CA TRP A 352 0.74 3.83 -18.45
C TRP A 352 1.62 5.03 -18.04
N ARG A 353 1.05 6.02 -17.34
CA ARG A 353 1.81 7.17 -16.80
C ARG A 353 2.54 6.86 -15.51
N LEU A 354 2.27 5.72 -14.86
CA LEU A 354 2.95 5.30 -13.63
C LEU A 354 4.44 4.97 -13.82
N GLY A 355 4.88 4.80 -15.07
CA GLY A 355 6.22 4.27 -15.34
C GLY A 355 6.26 2.73 -15.31
N PRO A 356 7.33 2.14 -15.88
CA PRO A 356 7.37 0.70 -16.13
C PRO A 356 7.36 -0.14 -14.85
N GLU A 357 8.03 0.30 -13.79
CA GLU A 357 8.19 -0.48 -12.56
C GLU A 357 6.86 -0.61 -11.80
N LEU A 358 6.19 0.51 -11.55
CA LEU A 358 4.92 0.53 -10.82
C LEU A 358 3.80 -0.14 -11.62
N HIS A 359 3.77 0.09 -12.94
CA HIS A 359 2.80 -0.55 -13.83
C HIS A 359 3.00 -2.06 -13.89
N THR A 360 4.26 -2.51 -14.10
CA THR A 360 4.57 -3.94 -14.15
C THR A 360 4.29 -4.63 -12.82
N TRP A 361 4.61 -3.99 -11.68
CA TRP A 361 4.25 -4.53 -10.38
C TRP A 361 2.74 -4.77 -10.26
N SER A 362 1.93 -3.77 -10.59
CA SER A 362 0.48 -3.91 -10.52
C SER A 362 -0.03 -5.06 -11.39
N ALA A 363 0.45 -5.17 -12.64
CA ALA A 363 0.02 -6.21 -13.55
C ALA A 363 0.51 -7.60 -13.12
N ALA A 364 1.82 -7.75 -12.86
CA ALA A 364 2.41 -9.04 -12.48
C ALA A 364 1.87 -9.55 -11.15
N TYR A 365 1.70 -8.66 -10.17
CA TYR A 365 1.16 -9.02 -8.87
C TYR A 365 -0.30 -9.44 -8.95
N VAL A 366 -1.14 -8.68 -9.66
CA VAL A 366 -2.55 -9.05 -9.82
C VAL A 366 -2.68 -10.39 -10.55
N VAL A 367 -1.95 -10.62 -11.65
CA VAL A 367 -1.94 -11.92 -12.34
C VAL A 367 -1.49 -13.03 -11.39
N TYR A 368 -0.46 -12.78 -10.58
CA TYR A 368 0.04 -13.76 -9.62
C TYR A 368 -1.02 -14.14 -8.56
N ILE A 369 -1.68 -13.16 -7.94
CA ILE A 369 -2.72 -13.46 -6.93
C ILE A 369 -3.93 -14.15 -7.55
N LEU A 370 -4.32 -13.81 -8.77
CA LEU A 370 -5.38 -14.50 -9.50
C LEU A 370 -5.01 -15.96 -9.81
N ALA A 371 -3.72 -16.25 -10.00
CA ALA A 371 -3.26 -17.62 -10.24
C ALA A 371 -3.20 -18.46 -8.96
N VAL A 372 -2.78 -17.88 -7.82
CA VAL A 372 -2.44 -18.64 -6.62
C VAL A 372 -3.41 -18.47 -5.45
N ILE A 373 -4.27 -17.44 -5.48
CA ILE A 373 -5.24 -17.17 -4.41
C ILE A 373 -6.64 -17.50 -4.90
N GLU A 374 -7.38 -18.23 -4.09
CA GLU A 374 -8.80 -18.44 -4.34
C GLU A 374 -9.59 -17.13 -4.18
N PRO A 375 -10.60 -16.88 -5.03
CA PRO A 375 -11.38 -15.64 -4.99
C PRO A 375 -12.39 -15.62 -3.83
N GLY A 376 -11.89 -15.87 -2.61
CA GLY A 376 -12.64 -15.81 -1.36
C GLY A 376 -12.53 -14.44 -0.68
N SER A 377 -12.93 -14.40 0.59
CA SER A 377 -12.91 -13.22 1.47
C SER A 377 -11.53 -12.55 1.56
N SER A 378 -10.46 -13.33 1.56
CA SER A 378 -9.07 -12.84 1.65
C SER A 378 -8.54 -12.15 0.40
N LEU A 379 -9.14 -12.37 -0.80
CA LEU A 379 -8.63 -11.79 -2.05
C LEU A 379 -8.50 -10.27 -2.00
N ALA A 380 -9.52 -9.61 -1.42
CA ALA A 380 -9.52 -8.15 -1.29
C ALA A 380 -8.35 -7.65 -0.41
N ARG A 381 -7.98 -8.41 0.62
CA ARG A 381 -6.84 -8.10 1.50
C ARG A 381 -5.51 -8.15 0.74
N PHE A 382 -5.32 -9.13 -0.11
CA PHE A 382 -4.11 -9.26 -0.93
C PHE A 382 -3.98 -8.12 -1.95
N LEU A 383 -5.10 -7.62 -2.53
CA LEU A 383 -5.09 -6.49 -3.46
C LEU A 383 -4.51 -5.19 -2.88
N LEU A 384 -4.44 -5.05 -1.56
CA LEU A 384 -3.81 -3.90 -0.91
C LEU A 384 -2.34 -3.68 -1.36
N LEU A 385 -1.60 -4.76 -1.65
CA LEU A 385 -0.22 -4.68 -2.10
C LEU A 385 -0.09 -4.20 -3.57
N ALA A 386 -1.19 -4.18 -4.33
CA ALA A 386 -1.25 -3.54 -5.64
C ALA A 386 -1.44 -2.02 -5.51
N PHE A 387 -0.78 -1.40 -4.55
CA PHE A 387 -0.93 0.02 -4.20
C PHE A 387 -0.80 1.02 -5.37
N PRO A 388 -0.04 0.76 -6.47
CA PRO A 388 -0.01 1.69 -7.58
C PRO A 388 -1.37 1.85 -8.28
N LEU A 389 -2.32 0.89 -8.11
CA LEU A 389 -3.69 1.04 -8.60
C LEU A 389 -4.43 2.20 -7.91
N ALA A 390 -4.09 2.52 -6.67
CA ALA A 390 -4.61 3.71 -6.00
C ALA A 390 -4.16 5.00 -6.72
N ALA A 391 -2.92 5.04 -7.25
CA ALA A 391 -2.46 6.15 -8.08
C ALA A 391 -3.19 6.23 -9.43
N VAL A 392 -3.49 5.06 -10.06
CA VAL A 392 -4.33 5.02 -11.26
C VAL A 392 -5.70 5.60 -10.96
N THR A 393 -6.36 5.13 -9.91
CA THR A 393 -7.70 5.59 -9.48
C THR A 393 -7.72 7.09 -9.20
N ALA A 394 -6.73 7.61 -8.47
CA ALA A 394 -6.58 9.04 -8.25
C ALA A 394 -6.30 9.81 -9.55
N GLY A 395 -5.65 9.16 -10.53
CA GLY A 395 -5.19 9.71 -11.80
C GLY A 395 -6.20 9.69 -12.96
N VAL A 396 -7.26 8.89 -12.89
CA VAL A 396 -8.12 8.55 -14.03
C VAL A 396 -8.89 9.75 -14.61
N VAL A 397 -9.33 10.69 -13.77
CA VAL A 397 -10.03 11.90 -14.24
C VAL A 397 -9.02 13.02 -14.54
N PRO A 398 -8.76 13.36 -15.82
CA PRO A 398 -7.72 14.32 -16.16
C PRO A 398 -8.14 15.77 -15.94
N ARG A 399 -9.34 16.20 -16.29
CA ARG A 399 -9.90 17.57 -16.22
C ARG A 399 -11.42 17.54 -16.19
N PRO A 400 -12.09 18.60 -15.71
CA PRO A 400 -11.59 19.77 -15.00
C PRO A 400 -11.23 19.50 -13.54
N ALA A 401 -10.66 20.48 -12.83
CA ALA A 401 -10.20 20.30 -11.43
C ALA A 401 -11.34 19.95 -10.46
N TRP A 402 -12.53 20.51 -10.66
CA TRP A 402 -13.69 20.20 -9.81
C TRP A 402 -14.11 18.72 -9.98
N ALA A 403 -14.15 18.20 -11.20
CA ALA A 403 -14.50 16.80 -11.45
C ALA A 403 -13.51 15.83 -10.78
N ARG A 404 -12.21 16.19 -10.77
CA ARG A 404 -11.19 15.41 -10.03
C ARG A 404 -11.43 15.40 -8.53
N ARG A 405 -11.83 16.55 -7.96
CA ARG A 405 -12.13 16.64 -6.51
C ARG A 405 -13.35 15.82 -6.16
N VAL A 406 -14.41 15.93 -6.96
CA VAL A 406 -15.66 15.16 -6.78
C VAL A 406 -15.37 13.66 -6.91
N TRP A 407 -14.67 13.24 -7.96
CA TRP A 407 -14.27 11.84 -8.14
C TRP A 407 -13.45 11.33 -6.95
N PHE A 408 -12.40 12.04 -6.57
CA PHE A 408 -11.54 11.64 -5.46
C PHE A 408 -12.33 11.54 -4.15
N GLY A 409 -13.16 12.53 -3.85
CA GLY A 409 -14.03 12.54 -2.68
C GLY A 409 -15.03 11.39 -2.68
N ALA A 410 -15.69 11.13 -3.81
CA ALA A 410 -16.64 10.02 -3.95
C ALA A 410 -15.97 8.66 -3.74
N VAL A 411 -14.79 8.45 -4.36
CA VAL A 411 -14.02 7.20 -4.19
C VAL A 411 -13.56 7.05 -2.73
N LEU A 412 -13.07 8.13 -2.12
CA LEU A 412 -12.61 8.11 -0.73
C LEU A 412 -13.76 7.73 0.22
N VAL A 413 -14.93 8.37 0.08
CA VAL A 413 -16.11 8.08 0.91
C VAL A 413 -16.58 6.65 0.69
N LEU A 414 -16.64 6.19 -0.56
CA LEU A 414 -17.01 4.81 -0.88
C LEU A 414 -16.04 3.82 -0.21
N MET A 415 -14.72 4.03 -0.35
CA MET A 415 -13.72 3.14 0.25
C MET A 415 -13.80 3.12 1.78
N LEU A 416 -13.99 4.27 2.43
CA LEU A 416 -14.17 4.33 3.88
C LEU A 416 -15.45 3.62 4.34
N GLY A 417 -16.55 3.77 3.61
CA GLY A 417 -17.79 3.03 3.86
C GLY A 417 -17.61 1.52 3.73
N LEU A 418 -16.95 1.08 2.65
CA LEU A 418 -16.60 -0.33 2.44
C LEU A 418 -15.62 -0.85 3.50
N GLN A 419 -14.74 -0.02 4.04
CA GLN A 419 -13.83 -0.39 5.13
C GLN A 419 -14.58 -0.68 6.44
N VAL A 420 -15.56 0.14 6.78
CA VAL A 420 -16.46 -0.13 7.93
C VAL A 420 -17.25 -1.42 7.69
N LEU A 421 -17.80 -1.57 6.50
CA LEU A 421 -18.54 -2.77 6.12
C LEU A 421 -17.66 -4.02 6.22
N TRP A 422 -16.40 -3.96 5.74
CA TRP A 422 -15.45 -5.05 5.83
C TRP A 422 -15.15 -5.45 7.29
N VAL A 423 -14.95 -4.47 8.19
CA VAL A 423 -14.74 -4.75 9.61
C VAL A 423 -15.99 -5.42 10.23
N ARG A 424 -17.17 -4.98 9.84
CA ARG A 424 -18.44 -5.51 10.36
C ARG A 424 -18.82 -6.87 9.80
N GLN A 425 -18.48 -7.17 8.56
CA GLN A 425 -18.93 -8.38 7.87
C GLN A 425 -17.87 -9.48 7.79
N MET A 426 -16.57 -9.09 7.73
CA MET A 426 -15.47 -10.03 7.53
C MET A 426 -14.61 -10.19 8.79
N TRP A 427 -14.40 -9.11 9.57
CA TRP A 427 -13.58 -9.20 10.78
C TRP A 427 -14.37 -9.65 12.00
N GLN A 428 -15.62 -9.27 12.10
CA GLN A 428 -16.52 -9.76 13.15
C GLN A 428 -16.75 -11.26 12.95
N PHE A 429 -16.38 -12.06 13.94
CA PHE A 429 -16.64 -13.50 13.90
C PHE A 429 -18.14 -13.78 14.04
N ASN A 430 -18.68 -14.59 13.14
CA ASN A 430 -20.06 -15.05 13.16
C ASN A 430 -20.08 -16.58 13.13
N PRO A 431 -20.58 -17.27 14.18
CA PRO A 431 -20.60 -18.73 14.22
C PRO A 431 -21.39 -19.40 13.09
N GLN A 432 -22.36 -18.69 12.50
CA GLN A 432 -23.23 -19.22 11.44
C GLN A 432 -22.68 -19.07 10.02
N GLY A 433 -21.61 -18.31 9.85
CA GLY A 433 -21.02 -18.03 8.53
C GLY A 433 -19.69 -17.34 8.68
N ASP A 434 -18.71 -18.05 9.25
CA ASP A 434 -17.37 -17.51 9.45
C ASP A 434 -16.56 -17.60 8.16
N TRP A 435 -16.22 -16.44 7.64
CA TRP A 435 -15.39 -16.27 6.46
C TRP A 435 -14.13 -15.52 6.85
N PRO A 436 -13.03 -16.23 7.19
CA PRO A 436 -11.77 -15.59 7.56
C PRO A 436 -11.33 -14.55 6.51
N PRO A 437 -11.03 -13.32 6.95
CA PRO A 437 -10.69 -12.23 6.04
C PRO A 437 -9.35 -12.40 5.36
#